data_e22b9d8644dedfecec2b755bf9f0a097
#
_entry.id   e22b9d8644dedfecec2b755bf9f0a097
#
_cell.length_a   1.000
_cell.length_b   1.000
_cell.length_c   1.000
_cell.angle_alpha   90.00
_cell.angle_beta   90.00
_cell.angle_gamma   90.00
#
_symmetry.space_group_name_H-M   'P 1'
#
loop_
_entity.id
_entity.type
_entity.pdbx_description
1 polymer ?
#
loop_
_entity_poly.entity_id
_entity_poly.type
_entity_poly.pdbx_seq_one_letter_code
_entity_poly.pdbx_strand_id
1 'polypeptide(L)'
;MENTDPVELAKFETLASRWWDPQSEFAPLHQINPLRVGFINERTNLAGARVLDVGCGGGILSESLSGLGAVVTGLDAGLAPISVARLHAKLNDHPIDYRHATVEQLVDQGEPPYDIICCLEMLEHVPNPATTIAACARLLKPEGDIFFSTINRNLKSFLFAIVGAEYVLSLLPKGTHDYRKLIKPSELDQWARRENLQLEEITGMHYNPISKRYRLGDGVAVNYLTHYSKPGLN
;
A
#
# COMPACT_ATOMS: atom_id res chain seq x y z
N MET A 1 -8.27 -13.27 -16.47
CA MET A 1 -7.22 -13.89 -15.62
C MET A 1 -7.10 -13.02 -14.37
N GLU A 2 -7.04 -13.63 -13.22
CA GLU A 2 -6.88 -12.93 -11.95
C GLU A 2 -5.52 -12.23 -11.88
N ASN A 3 -5.48 -10.96 -11.47
CA ASN A 3 -4.25 -10.16 -11.41
C ASN A 3 -3.49 -10.44 -10.09
N THR A 4 -3.22 -11.71 -9.82
CA THR A 4 -2.51 -12.19 -8.62
C THR A 4 -1.31 -13.06 -9.00
N ASP A 5 -0.24 -12.98 -8.21
CA ASP A 5 0.94 -13.84 -8.33
C ASP A 5 0.87 -14.92 -7.23
N PRO A 6 0.65 -16.20 -7.57
CA PRO A 6 0.53 -17.27 -6.56
C PRO A 6 1.77 -17.44 -5.67
N VAL A 7 2.96 -17.12 -6.19
CA VAL A 7 4.21 -17.22 -5.43
C VAL A 7 4.30 -16.11 -4.38
N GLU A 8 3.89 -14.88 -4.74
CA GLU A 8 3.82 -13.76 -3.80
C GLU A 8 2.75 -14.04 -2.72
N LEU A 9 1.56 -14.49 -3.12
CA LEU A 9 0.51 -14.84 -2.16
C LEU A 9 0.98 -15.90 -1.15
N ALA A 10 1.63 -16.97 -1.60
CA ALA A 10 2.12 -18.03 -0.72
C ALA A 10 3.15 -17.53 0.31
N LYS A 11 3.98 -16.53 -0.04
CA LYS A 11 4.91 -15.90 0.93
C LYS A 11 4.15 -15.22 2.06
N PHE A 12 3.18 -14.35 1.74
CA PHE A 12 2.40 -13.62 2.73
C PHE A 12 1.50 -14.55 3.55
N GLU A 13 0.90 -15.57 2.93
CA GLU A 13 0.14 -16.62 3.64
C GLU A 13 0.98 -17.29 4.73
N THR A 14 2.22 -17.66 4.43
CA THR A 14 3.12 -18.34 5.38
C THR A 14 3.51 -17.44 6.56
N LEU A 15 3.65 -16.14 6.34
CA LEU A 15 4.12 -15.18 7.33
C LEU A 15 2.97 -14.50 8.12
N ALA A 16 1.72 -14.70 7.71
CA ALA A 16 0.56 -13.94 8.19
C ALA A 16 0.42 -13.91 9.73
N SER A 17 0.70 -15.02 10.42
CA SER A 17 0.59 -15.12 11.89
C SER A 17 1.53 -14.16 12.65
N ARG A 18 2.56 -13.62 11.98
CA ARG A 18 3.56 -12.73 12.57
C ARG A 18 3.35 -11.26 12.19
N TRP A 19 2.24 -10.93 11.52
CA TRP A 19 1.99 -9.59 10.97
C TRP A 19 2.06 -8.48 12.02
N TRP A 20 1.55 -8.75 13.21
CA TRP A 20 1.52 -7.80 14.31
C TRP A 20 2.69 -7.92 15.31
N ASP A 21 3.63 -8.82 15.06
CA ASP A 21 4.87 -8.90 15.82
C ASP A 21 5.86 -7.80 15.34
N PRO A 22 6.15 -6.76 16.14
CA PRO A 22 7.02 -5.66 15.73
C PRO A 22 8.49 -6.06 15.61
N GLN A 23 8.83 -7.31 15.91
CA GLN A 23 10.18 -7.88 15.73
C GLN A 23 10.25 -8.86 14.57
N SER A 24 9.14 -9.06 13.85
CA SER A 24 9.05 -9.94 12.69
C SER A 24 9.59 -9.28 11.41
N GLU A 25 9.43 -9.99 10.30
CA GLU A 25 9.70 -9.50 8.94
C GLU A 25 8.86 -8.27 8.60
N PHE A 26 7.74 -8.05 9.30
CA PHE A 26 6.85 -6.89 9.12
C PHE A 26 7.26 -5.67 9.97
N ALA A 27 8.34 -5.75 10.77
CA ALA A 27 8.87 -4.62 11.54
C ALA A 27 9.02 -3.32 10.72
N PRO A 28 9.51 -3.34 9.47
CA PRO A 28 9.57 -2.13 8.64
C PRO A 28 8.19 -1.51 8.40
N LEU A 29 7.13 -2.30 8.20
CA LEU A 29 5.77 -1.79 7.98
C LEU A 29 5.26 -1.05 9.22
N HIS A 30 5.50 -1.57 10.42
CA HIS A 30 5.16 -0.89 11.67
C HIS A 30 5.90 0.44 11.83
N GLN A 31 7.19 0.47 11.45
CA GLN A 31 8.03 1.68 11.56
C GLN A 31 7.63 2.78 10.58
N ILE A 32 7.23 2.43 9.35
CA ILE A 32 6.84 3.39 8.32
C ILE A 32 5.36 3.81 8.42
N ASN A 33 4.52 3.03 9.08
CA ASN A 33 3.08 3.28 9.14
C ASN A 33 2.71 4.69 9.69
N PRO A 34 3.34 5.20 10.77
CA PRO A 34 3.06 6.57 11.22
C PRO A 34 3.34 7.65 10.16
N LEU A 35 4.35 7.45 9.31
CA LEU A 35 4.68 8.37 8.21
C LEU A 35 3.63 8.32 7.10
N ARG A 36 3.16 7.11 6.76
CA ARG A 36 2.08 6.92 5.78
C ARG A 36 0.78 7.56 6.25
N VAL A 37 0.38 7.25 7.48
CA VAL A 37 -0.84 7.81 8.10
C VAL A 37 -0.74 9.34 8.18
N GLY A 38 0.39 9.91 8.61
CA GLY A 38 0.62 11.35 8.64
C GLY A 38 0.49 11.96 7.25
N PHE A 39 1.13 11.36 6.23
CA PHE A 39 1.08 11.85 4.85
C PHE A 39 -0.36 11.88 4.29
N ILE A 40 -1.17 10.86 4.58
CA ILE A 40 -2.57 10.80 4.17
C ILE A 40 -3.40 11.82 4.94
N ASN A 41 -3.31 11.84 6.27
CA ASN A 41 -4.14 12.68 7.13
C ASN A 41 -3.89 14.20 6.97
N GLU A 42 -2.69 14.59 6.57
CA GLU A 42 -2.37 15.99 6.26
C GLU A 42 -2.99 16.49 4.95
N ARG A 43 -3.41 15.59 4.04
CA ARG A 43 -3.90 15.89 2.69
C ARG A 43 -5.37 15.60 2.50
N THR A 44 -5.98 14.88 3.42
CA THR A 44 -7.39 14.47 3.34
C THR A 44 -8.10 14.65 4.67
N ASN A 45 -9.42 14.69 4.63
CA ASN A 45 -10.24 14.60 5.85
C ASN A 45 -10.69 13.14 6.04
N LEU A 46 -10.09 12.43 6.98
CA LEU A 46 -10.40 11.04 7.27
C LEU A 46 -11.72 10.85 8.03
N ALA A 47 -12.17 11.85 8.81
CA ALA A 47 -13.35 11.71 9.67
C ALA A 47 -14.62 11.47 8.82
N GLY A 48 -15.19 10.28 8.93
CA GLY A 48 -16.38 9.84 8.19
C GLY A 48 -16.14 9.50 6.71
N ALA A 49 -14.91 9.66 6.19
CA ALA A 49 -14.59 9.31 4.82
C ALA A 49 -14.64 7.78 4.61
N ARG A 50 -15.19 7.34 3.49
CA ARG A 50 -15.09 5.95 3.03
C ARG A 50 -13.70 5.70 2.44
N VAL A 51 -12.91 4.87 3.08
CA VAL A 51 -11.54 4.56 2.69
C VAL A 51 -11.43 3.10 2.24
N LEU A 52 -10.78 2.87 1.09
CA LEU A 52 -10.40 1.55 0.62
C LEU A 52 -8.88 1.38 0.79
N ASP A 53 -8.47 0.35 1.55
CA ASP A 53 -7.07 -0.05 1.71
C ASP A 53 -6.82 -1.31 0.87
N VAL A 54 -6.14 -1.15 -0.28
CA VAL A 54 -5.91 -2.19 -1.29
C VAL A 54 -4.57 -2.86 -1.03
N GLY A 55 -4.57 -4.17 -0.77
CA GLY A 55 -3.43 -4.92 -0.29
C GLY A 55 -3.18 -4.64 1.19
N CYS A 56 -4.25 -4.64 2.00
CA CYS A 56 -4.19 -4.25 3.41
C CYS A 56 -3.38 -5.21 4.30
N GLY A 57 -3.07 -6.41 3.81
CA GLY A 57 -2.36 -7.43 4.56
C GLY A 57 -3.04 -7.74 5.90
N GLY A 58 -2.29 -7.72 6.99
CA GLY A 58 -2.81 -7.90 8.35
C GLY A 58 -3.46 -6.67 8.98
N GLY A 59 -3.67 -5.56 8.23
CA GLY A 59 -4.51 -4.43 8.65
C GLY A 59 -3.81 -3.28 9.36
N ILE A 60 -2.48 -3.18 9.36
CA ILE A 60 -1.73 -2.14 10.09
C ILE A 60 -2.16 -0.71 9.69
N LEU A 61 -2.28 -0.44 8.38
CA LEU A 61 -2.74 0.86 7.89
C LEU A 61 -4.23 1.04 8.15
N SER A 62 -5.04 0.04 7.81
CA SER A 62 -6.50 0.05 7.98
C SER A 62 -6.93 0.43 9.40
N GLU A 63 -6.33 -0.18 10.43
CA GLU A 63 -6.66 0.13 11.83
C GLU A 63 -6.25 1.56 12.21
N SER A 64 -5.10 2.03 11.75
CA SER A 64 -4.67 3.42 11.99
C SER A 64 -5.62 4.43 11.37
N LEU A 65 -6.10 4.20 10.15
CA LEU A 65 -7.08 5.07 9.47
C LEU A 65 -8.45 5.01 10.16
N SER A 66 -8.90 3.83 10.58
CA SER A 66 -10.12 3.66 11.38
C SER A 66 -10.03 4.40 12.70
N GLY A 67 -8.89 4.38 13.38
CA GLY A 67 -8.62 5.14 14.61
C GLY A 67 -8.70 6.66 14.43
N LEU A 68 -8.56 7.17 13.20
CA LEU A 68 -8.76 8.58 12.83
C LEU A 68 -10.18 8.89 12.35
N GLY A 69 -11.11 7.94 12.50
CA GLY A 69 -12.54 8.13 12.21
C GLY A 69 -12.94 7.78 10.77
N ALA A 70 -12.09 7.18 9.97
CA ALA A 70 -12.45 6.70 8.65
C ALA A 70 -13.34 5.44 8.70
N VAL A 71 -14.24 5.31 7.72
CA VAL A 71 -15.02 4.09 7.46
C VAL A 71 -14.22 3.23 6.48
N VAL A 72 -13.46 2.27 7.02
CA VAL A 72 -12.45 1.54 6.26
C VAL A 72 -12.98 0.20 5.73
N THR A 73 -12.71 -0.06 4.45
CA THR A 73 -12.74 -1.39 3.83
C THR A 73 -11.31 -1.80 3.51
N GLY A 74 -10.85 -2.93 4.01
CA GLY A 74 -9.53 -3.50 3.71
C GLY A 74 -9.66 -4.69 2.75
N LEU A 75 -8.87 -4.69 1.68
CA LEU A 75 -8.80 -5.79 0.72
C LEU A 75 -7.44 -6.45 0.72
N ASP A 76 -7.44 -7.76 0.68
CA ASP A 76 -6.24 -8.53 0.36
C ASP A 76 -6.62 -9.81 -0.40
N ALA A 77 -5.75 -10.24 -1.32
CA ALA A 77 -5.92 -11.49 -2.06
C ALA A 77 -5.47 -12.72 -1.26
N GLY A 78 -4.82 -12.53 -0.11
CA GLY A 78 -4.42 -13.59 0.82
C GLY A 78 -5.48 -13.84 1.90
N LEU A 79 -5.90 -15.08 2.07
CA LEU A 79 -6.90 -15.44 3.08
C LEU A 79 -6.33 -15.36 4.51
N ALA A 80 -5.08 -15.79 4.71
CA ALA A 80 -4.46 -15.76 6.04
C ALA A 80 -4.19 -14.33 6.53
N PRO A 81 -3.63 -13.39 5.73
CA PRO A 81 -3.57 -11.97 6.10
C PRO A 81 -4.91 -11.39 6.52
N ILE A 82 -5.97 -11.61 5.73
CA ILE A 82 -7.33 -11.15 6.05
C ILE A 82 -7.86 -11.74 7.36
N SER A 83 -7.56 -13.02 7.62
CA SER A 83 -7.98 -13.67 8.87
C SER A 83 -7.29 -13.04 10.09
N VAL A 84 -6.01 -12.71 9.96
CA VAL A 84 -5.24 -12.01 11.00
C VAL A 84 -5.77 -10.59 11.19
N ALA A 85 -6.03 -9.85 10.11
CA ALA A 85 -6.58 -8.49 10.16
C ALA A 85 -7.93 -8.45 10.88
N ARG A 86 -8.85 -9.37 10.53
CA ARG A 86 -10.17 -9.49 11.20
C ARG A 86 -10.05 -9.79 12.68
N LEU A 87 -9.14 -10.71 13.05
CA LEU A 87 -8.94 -11.06 14.45
C LEU A 87 -8.38 -9.89 15.25
N HIS A 88 -7.35 -9.22 14.73
CA HIS A 88 -6.72 -8.10 15.41
C HIS A 88 -7.67 -6.90 15.55
N ALA A 89 -8.39 -6.54 14.50
CA ALA A 89 -9.39 -5.47 14.55
C ALA A 89 -10.50 -5.76 15.57
N LYS A 90 -10.98 -7.03 15.63
CA LYS A 90 -11.97 -7.43 16.62
C LYS A 90 -11.45 -7.31 18.06
N LEU A 91 -10.19 -7.65 18.31
CA LEU A 91 -9.57 -7.55 19.64
C LEU A 91 -9.35 -6.10 20.08
N ASN A 92 -9.28 -5.16 19.15
CA ASN A 92 -9.02 -3.74 19.39
C ASN A 92 -10.25 -2.85 19.09
N ASP A 93 -11.44 -3.44 18.92
CA ASP A 93 -12.71 -2.75 18.67
C ASP A 93 -12.70 -1.79 17.45
N HIS A 94 -11.96 -2.16 16.39
CA HIS A 94 -11.97 -1.43 15.12
C HIS A 94 -13.07 -1.96 14.19
N PRO A 95 -14.06 -1.14 13.79
CA PRO A 95 -15.15 -1.55 12.90
C PRO A 95 -14.73 -1.49 11.43
N ILE A 96 -13.84 -2.40 11.00
CA ILE A 96 -13.30 -2.46 9.66
C ILE A 96 -13.91 -3.63 8.88
N ASP A 97 -14.31 -3.38 7.64
CA ASP A 97 -14.80 -4.41 6.72
C ASP A 97 -13.61 -5.01 5.93
N TYR A 98 -13.08 -6.12 6.40
CA TYR A 98 -12.01 -6.84 5.70
C TYR A 98 -12.57 -7.88 4.73
N ARG A 99 -12.13 -7.82 3.46
CA ARG A 99 -12.60 -8.70 2.38
C ARG A 99 -11.45 -9.44 1.71
N HIS A 100 -11.58 -10.74 1.58
CA HIS A 100 -10.69 -11.58 0.77
C HIS A 100 -11.09 -11.42 -0.69
N ALA A 101 -10.49 -10.45 -1.38
CA ALA A 101 -10.79 -10.10 -2.78
C ALA A 101 -9.67 -9.24 -3.37
N THR A 102 -9.62 -9.16 -4.69
CA THR A 102 -8.83 -8.15 -5.41
C THR A 102 -9.67 -6.90 -5.68
N VAL A 103 -9.01 -5.77 -5.98
CA VAL A 103 -9.71 -4.53 -6.32
C VAL A 103 -10.50 -4.66 -7.62
N GLU A 104 -10.01 -5.46 -8.56
CA GLU A 104 -10.69 -5.77 -9.83
C GLU A 104 -12.00 -6.51 -9.57
N GLN A 105 -12.02 -7.46 -8.64
CA GLN A 105 -13.25 -8.18 -8.25
C GLN A 105 -14.30 -7.24 -7.63
N LEU A 106 -13.87 -6.24 -6.84
CA LEU A 106 -14.79 -5.24 -6.30
C LEU A 106 -15.44 -4.41 -7.42
N VAL A 107 -14.66 -4.03 -8.43
CA VAL A 107 -15.18 -3.33 -9.60
C VAL A 107 -16.26 -4.16 -10.31
N ASP A 108 -16.00 -5.46 -10.51
CA ASP A 108 -16.93 -6.38 -11.18
C ASP A 108 -18.21 -6.63 -10.36
N GLN A 109 -18.12 -6.52 -9.03
CA GLN A 109 -19.26 -6.62 -8.11
C GLN A 109 -20.11 -5.34 -8.05
N GLY A 110 -19.69 -4.25 -8.69
CA GLY A 110 -20.39 -2.97 -8.66
C GLY A 110 -20.29 -2.25 -7.31
N GLU A 111 -19.18 -2.41 -6.61
CA GLU A 111 -18.93 -1.73 -5.32
C GLU A 111 -19.08 -0.22 -5.45
N PRO A 112 -19.81 0.45 -4.53
CA PRO A 112 -19.93 1.91 -4.52
C PRO A 112 -18.57 2.60 -4.32
N PRO A 113 -18.34 3.77 -4.96
CA PRO A 113 -17.03 4.42 -4.93
C PRO A 113 -16.65 4.97 -3.55
N TYR A 114 -15.35 5.12 -3.34
CA TYR A 114 -14.69 5.56 -2.11
C TYR A 114 -14.23 7.03 -2.21
N ASP A 115 -14.15 7.71 -1.08
CA ASP A 115 -13.61 9.07 -0.99
C ASP A 115 -12.08 9.05 -1.11
N ILE A 116 -11.46 8.03 -0.48
CA ILE A 116 -10.01 7.86 -0.43
C ILE A 116 -9.66 6.42 -0.74
N ILE A 117 -8.60 6.22 -1.53
CA ILE A 117 -8.02 4.90 -1.79
C ILE A 117 -6.55 4.90 -1.41
N CYS A 118 -6.11 3.88 -0.66
CA CYS A 118 -4.71 3.62 -0.35
C CYS A 118 -4.30 2.30 -1.00
N CYS A 119 -3.18 2.29 -1.72
CA CYS A 119 -2.57 1.10 -2.29
C CYS A 119 -1.05 1.21 -2.06
N LEU A 120 -0.61 0.76 -0.89
CA LEU A 120 0.73 1.02 -0.37
C LEU A 120 1.55 -0.26 -0.29
N GLU A 121 2.75 -0.27 -0.91
CA GLU A 121 3.67 -1.43 -0.97
C GLU A 121 2.99 -2.71 -1.52
N MET A 122 2.14 -2.56 -2.53
CA MET A 122 1.39 -3.68 -3.10
C MET A 122 1.60 -3.83 -4.61
N LEU A 123 1.79 -2.72 -5.34
CA LEU A 123 1.87 -2.71 -6.80
C LEU A 123 3.02 -3.55 -7.36
N GLU A 124 4.13 -3.68 -6.64
CA GLU A 124 5.28 -4.53 -6.99
C GLU A 124 5.00 -6.03 -6.85
N HIS A 125 3.91 -6.42 -6.20
CA HIS A 125 3.54 -7.82 -5.96
C HIS A 125 2.49 -8.37 -6.93
N VAL A 126 1.94 -7.53 -7.82
CA VAL A 126 0.94 -7.95 -8.82
C VAL A 126 1.56 -8.10 -10.21
N PRO A 127 1.02 -9.00 -11.05
CA PRO A 127 1.51 -9.19 -12.42
C PRO A 127 1.34 -7.94 -13.30
N ASN A 128 0.27 -7.18 -13.12
CA ASN A 128 -0.03 -5.99 -13.91
C ASN A 128 -0.47 -4.81 -13.03
N PRO A 129 0.46 -3.98 -12.57
CA PRO A 129 0.15 -2.79 -11.75
C PRO A 129 -0.81 -1.80 -12.42
N ALA A 130 -0.73 -1.66 -13.75
CA ALA A 130 -1.61 -0.73 -14.49
C ALA A 130 -3.09 -1.12 -14.37
N THR A 131 -3.40 -2.43 -14.38
CA THR A 131 -4.78 -2.92 -14.23
C THR A 131 -5.31 -2.62 -12.81
N THR A 132 -4.47 -2.79 -11.80
CA THR A 132 -4.83 -2.45 -10.41
C THR A 132 -5.08 -0.95 -10.24
N ILE A 133 -4.21 -0.10 -10.82
CA ILE A 133 -4.41 1.36 -10.81
C ILE A 133 -5.71 1.75 -11.50
N ALA A 134 -6.02 1.15 -12.66
CA ALA A 134 -7.28 1.38 -13.37
C ALA A 134 -8.51 0.97 -12.53
N ALA A 135 -8.44 -0.17 -11.85
CA ALA A 135 -9.50 -0.62 -10.95
C ALA A 135 -9.69 0.33 -9.75
N CYS A 136 -8.59 0.78 -9.14
CA CYS A 136 -8.62 1.80 -8.08
C CYS A 136 -9.28 3.10 -8.58
N ALA A 137 -8.87 3.61 -9.74
CA ALA A 137 -9.42 4.84 -10.30
C ALA A 137 -10.93 4.74 -10.61
N ARG A 138 -11.42 3.54 -10.99
CA ARG A 138 -12.88 3.30 -11.19
C ARG A 138 -13.67 3.34 -9.90
N LEU A 139 -13.08 2.88 -8.80
CA LEU A 139 -13.69 2.90 -7.46
C LEU A 139 -13.49 4.22 -6.71
N LEU A 140 -12.70 5.17 -7.26
CA LEU A 140 -12.51 6.48 -6.67
C LEU A 140 -13.61 7.43 -7.11
N LYS A 141 -14.21 8.17 -6.16
CA LYS A 141 -15.17 9.23 -6.45
C LYS A 141 -14.51 10.35 -7.28
N PRO A 142 -15.29 11.13 -8.06
CA PRO A 142 -14.85 12.47 -8.48
C PRO A 142 -14.44 13.28 -7.26
N GLU A 143 -13.37 14.08 -7.37
CA GLU A 143 -12.74 14.85 -6.28
C GLU A 143 -12.19 13.99 -5.14
N GLY A 144 -12.08 12.68 -5.32
CA GLY A 144 -11.46 11.77 -4.36
C GLY A 144 -9.95 11.73 -4.49
N ASP A 145 -9.31 11.23 -3.44
CA ASP A 145 -7.86 11.13 -3.29
C ASP A 145 -7.36 9.70 -3.34
N ILE A 146 -6.23 9.48 -3.99
CA ILE A 146 -5.58 8.16 -4.02
C ILE A 146 -4.10 8.25 -3.70
N PHE A 147 -3.65 7.34 -2.88
CA PHE A 147 -2.26 7.24 -2.42
C PHE A 147 -1.64 5.94 -2.88
N PHE A 148 -0.47 6.03 -3.50
CA PHE A 148 0.36 4.87 -3.83
C PHE A 148 1.70 4.96 -3.14
N SER A 149 2.28 3.83 -2.76
CA SER A 149 3.70 3.72 -2.43
C SER A 149 4.29 2.45 -3.00
N THR A 150 5.55 2.51 -3.37
CA THR A 150 6.32 1.37 -3.88
C THR A 150 7.81 1.68 -3.90
N ILE A 151 8.62 0.70 -4.28
CA ILE A 151 10.07 0.82 -4.43
C ILE A 151 10.42 1.24 -5.84
N ASN A 152 11.26 2.26 -5.99
CA ASN A 152 11.72 2.77 -7.29
C ASN A 152 12.69 1.79 -7.96
N ARG A 153 12.52 1.55 -9.25
CA ARG A 153 13.42 0.70 -10.06
C ARG A 153 14.64 1.46 -10.54
N ASN A 154 15.72 1.47 -9.75
CA ASN A 154 17.02 2.01 -10.12
C ASN A 154 18.17 1.29 -9.39
N LEU A 155 19.42 1.61 -9.77
CA LEU A 155 20.60 0.97 -9.19
C LEU A 155 20.73 1.22 -7.67
N LYS A 156 20.32 2.39 -7.21
CA LYS A 156 20.39 2.74 -5.78
C LYS A 156 19.40 1.91 -4.97
N SER A 157 18.16 1.74 -5.43
CA SER A 157 17.18 0.88 -4.77
C SER A 157 17.60 -0.59 -4.79
N PHE A 158 18.21 -1.06 -5.89
CA PHE A 158 18.80 -2.39 -5.94
C PHE A 158 19.83 -2.60 -4.85
N LEU A 159 20.78 -1.67 -4.68
CA LEU A 159 21.83 -1.77 -3.69
C LEU A 159 21.31 -1.64 -2.24
N PHE A 160 20.35 -0.75 -1.99
CA PHE A 160 19.87 -0.48 -0.63
C PHE A 160 18.69 -1.35 -0.21
N ALA A 161 17.68 -1.53 -1.06
CA ALA A 161 16.50 -2.31 -0.71
C ALA A 161 16.74 -3.82 -0.86
N ILE A 162 17.45 -4.26 -1.91
CA ILE A 162 17.67 -5.68 -2.15
C ILE A 162 18.98 -6.13 -1.48
N VAL A 163 20.12 -5.57 -1.87
CA VAL A 163 21.41 -6.03 -1.33
C VAL A 163 21.58 -5.62 0.14
N GLY A 164 21.24 -4.37 0.49
CA GLY A 164 21.38 -3.85 1.84
C GLY A 164 20.42 -4.50 2.84
N ALA A 165 19.11 -4.47 2.56
CA ALA A 165 18.10 -4.95 3.49
C ALA A 165 18.03 -6.48 3.56
N GLU A 166 18.15 -7.17 2.43
CA GLU A 166 18.00 -8.63 2.39
C GLU A 166 19.29 -9.38 2.71
N TYR A 167 20.47 -8.91 2.23
CA TYR A 167 21.71 -9.65 2.33
C TYR A 167 22.69 -9.11 3.39
N VAL A 168 22.75 -7.81 3.63
CA VAL A 168 23.71 -7.21 4.57
C VAL A 168 23.10 -7.00 5.95
N LEU A 169 21.91 -6.41 6.02
CA LEU A 169 21.26 -6.09 7.30
C LEU A 169 20.28 -7.17 7.77
N SER A 170 19.93 -8.13 6.90
CA SER A 170 18.95 -9.20 7.18
C SER A 170 17.63 -8.67 7.77
N LEU A 171 17.22 -7.48 7.36
CA LEU A 171 15.97 -6.86 7.79
C LEU A 171 14.75 -7.50 7.12
N LEU A 172 14.96 -8.10 5.95
CA LEU A 172 13.94 -8.79 5.17
C LEU A 172 14.46 -10.16 4.71
N PRO A 173 13.58 -11.15 4.51
CA PRO A 173 13.94 -12.43 3.92
C PRO A 173 14.57 -12.27 2.54
N LYS A 174 15.54 -13.12 2.20
CA LYS A 174 16.17 -13.12 0.87
C LYS A 174 15.14 -13.42 -0.21
N GLY A 175 15.17 -12.64 -1.31
CA GLY A 175 14.23 -12.79 -2.42
C GLY A 175 12.86 -12.17 -2.17
N THR A 176 12.74 -11.27 -1.19
CA THR A 176 11.50 -10.50 -0.96
C THR A 176 11.16 -9.63 -2.16
N HIS A 177 12.18 -9.05 -2.83
CA HIS A 177 11.96 -8.15 -3.96
C HIS A 177 12.65 -8.65 -5.25
N ASP A 178 11.90 -8.71 -6.35
CA ASP A 178 12.43 -8.87 -7.71
C ASP A 178 12.62 -7.47 -8.31
N TYR A 179 13.86 -7.11 -8.66
CA TYR A 179 14.20 -5.80 -9.26
C TYR A 179 13.31 -5.45 -10.47
N ARG A 180 12.90 -6.45 -11.26
CA ARG A 180 12.07 -6.26 -12.45
C ARG A 180 10.64 -5.81 -12.13
N LYS A 181 10.16 -6.13 -10.93
CA LYS A 181 8.82 -5.77 -10.43
C LYS A 181 8.78 -4.38 -9.79
N LEU A 182 9.95 -3.78 -9.49
CA LEU A 182 10.03 -2.43 -8.95
C LEU A 182 9.53 -1.41 -9.98
N ILE A 183 8.93 -0.31 -9.52
CA ILE A 183 8.17 0.63 -10.36
C ILE A 183 8.82 2.01 -10.34
N LYS A 184 9.16 2.56 -11.51
CA LYS A 184 9.65 3.94 -11.59
C LYS A 184 8.51 4.94 -11.36
N PRO A 185 8.77 6.10 -10.72
CA PRO A 185 7.76 7.16 -10.59
C PRO A 185 7.11 7.54 -11.91
N SER A 186 7.90 7.59 -13.00
CA SER A 186 7.38 7.91 -14.33
C SER A 186 6.45 6.85 -14.93
N GLU A 187 6.63 5.58 -14.57
CA GLU A 187 5.74 4.49 -15.01
C GLU A 187 4.41 4.55 -14.27
N LEU A 188 4.47 4.72 -12.94
CA LEU A 188 3.28 4.90 -12.11
C LEU A 188 2.49 6.14 -12.56
N ASP A 189 3.13 7.27 -12.77
CA ASP A 189 2.49 8.50 -13.24
C ASP A 189 1.85 8.31 -14.64
N GLN A 190 2.52 7.60 -15.54
CA GLN A 190 1.97 7.29 -16.86
C GLN A 190 0.69 6.45 -16.77
N TRP A 191 0.65 5.45 -15.88
CA TRP A 191 -0.55 4.62 -15.66
C TRP A 191 -1.67 5.42 -14.99
N ALA A 192 -1.36 6.20 -13.98
CA ALA A 192 -2.32 7.05 -13.27
C ALA A 192 -2.97 8.10 -14.20
N ARG A 193 -2.19 8.78 -15.05
CA ARG A 193 -2.71 9.75 -16.02
C ARG A 193 -3.64 9.14 -17.07
N ARG A 194 -3.44 7.88 -17.45
CA ARG A 194 -4.36 7.16 -18.37
C ARG A 194 -5.76 7.01 -17.78
N GLU A 195 -5.85 6.99 -16.45
CA GLU A 195 -7.09 6.89 -15.67
C GLU A 195 -7.59 8.27 -15.17
N ASN A 196 -7.11 9.37 -15.80
CA ASN A 196 -7.44 10.75 -15.43
C ASN A 196 -7.11 11.12 -13.98
N LEU A 197 -6.11 10.50 -13.38
CA LEU A 197 -5.60 10.91 -12.08
C LEU A 197 -4.53 12.01 -12.27
N GLN A 198 -4.59 13.04 -11.42
CA GLN A 198 -3.63 14.16 -11.39
C GLN A 198 -2.67 13.98 -10.24
N LEU A 199 -1.36 14.03 -10.51
CA LEU A 199 -0.34 13.99 -9.48
C LEU A 199 -0.32 15.30 -8.71
N GLU A 200 -0.62 15.26 -7.43
CA GLU A 200 -0.57 16.40 -6.51
C GLU A 200 0.80 16.48 -5.82
N GLU A 201 1.31 15.34 -5.35
CA GLU A 201 2.58 15.30 -4.65
C GLU A 201 3.28 13.96 -4.81
N ILE A 202 4.61 14.00 -4.79
CA ILE A 202 5.48 12.83 -4.65
C ILE A 202 6.56 13.12 -3.60
N THR A 203 6.75 12.21 -2.67
CA THR A 203 7.77 12.30 -1.62
C THR A 203 8.55 11.00 -1.49
N GLY A 204 9.83 11.10 -1.13
CA GLY A 204 10.66 9.92 -0.86
C GLY A 204 10.54 9.48 0.59
N MET A 205 10.68 8.16 0.80
CA MET A 205 10.85 7.59 2.13
C MET A 205 12.30 7.16 2.31
N HIS A 206 12.95 7.68 3.35
CA HIS A 206 14.37 7.48 3.61
C HIS A 206 14.61 6.74 4.92
N TYR A 207 15.44 5.71 4.87
CA TYR A 207 15.92 5.02 6.07
C TYR A 207 17.32 5.50 6.44
N ASN A 208 17.52 5.87 7.71
CA ASN A 208 18.83 6.17 8.24
C ASN A 208 19.35 4.96 9.04
N PRO A 209 20.41 4.27 8.58
CA PRO A 209 20.90 3.04 9.23
C PRO A 209 21.57 3.30 10.59
N ILE A 210 22.03 4.54 10.87
CA ILE A 210 22.65 4.90 12.14
C ILE A 210 21.59 5.10 13.22
N SER A 211 20.56 5.93 12.92
CA SER A 211 19.47 6.18 13.86
C SER A 211 18.37 5.12 13.82
N LYS A 212 18.40 4.22 12.83
CA LYS A 212 17.36 3.20 12.57
C LYS A 212 15.95 3.79 12.41
N ARG A 213 15.85 5.00 11.84
CA ARG A 213 14.58 5.73 11.69
C ARG A 213 14.29 5.99 10.22
N TYR A 214 12.99 5.95 9.90
CA TYR A 214 12.46 6.39 8.62
C TYR A 214 12.03 7.86 8.71
N ARG A 215 12.07 8.56 7.58
CA ARG A 215 11.53 9.92 7.41
C ARG A 215 11.04 10.13 5.98
N LEU A 216 10.07 11.00 5.79
CA LEU A 216 9.72 11.54 4.48
C LEU A 216 10.62 12.72 4.12
N GLY A 217 10.79 12.99 2.85
CA GLY A 217 11.56 14.12 2.34
C GLY A 217 11.86 14.02 0.85
N ASP A 218 12.60 15.03 0.35
CA ASP A 218 12.95 15.12 -1.06
C ASP A 218 13.76 13.92 -1.56
N GLY A 219 13.56 13.60 -2.83
CA GLY A 219 14.29 12.53 -3.51
C GLY A 219 13.65 11.16 -3.39
N VAL A 220 13.17 10.66 -4.51
CA VAL A 220 12.44 9.38 -4.69
C VAL A 220 13.35 8.22 -5.08
N ALA A 221 14.58 8.21 -4.57
CA ALA A 221 15.60 7.29 -5.07
C ALA A 221 15.41 5.83 -4.66
N VAL A 222 14.75 5.54 -3.52
CA VAL A 222 14.54 4.16 -3.05
C VAL A 222 13.04 3.90 -2.94
N ASN A 223 12.39 4.29 -1.85
CA ASN A 223 10.94 4.22 -1.72
C ASN A 223 10.33 5.59 -1.95
N TYR A 224 9.10 5.60 -2.44
CA TYR A 224 8.36 6.84 -2.60
C TYR A 224 6.87 6.64 -2.33
N LEU A 225 6.22 7.73 -1.89
CA LEU A 225 4.78 7.87 -1.77
C LEU A 225 4.31 8.90 -2.78
N THR A 226 3.11 8.69 -3.30
CA THR A 226 2.44 9.63 -4.20
C THR A 226 1.04 9.91 -3.71
N HIS A 227 0.60 11.13 -3.93
CA HIS A 227 -0.78 11.56 -3.79
C HIS A 227 -1.30 11.99 -5.16
N TYR A 228 -2.41 11.41 -5.58
CA TYR A 228 -3.15 11.82 -6.77
C TYR A 228 -4.56 12.20 -6.39
N SER A 229 -5.14 13.14 -7.11
CA SER A 229 -6.55 13.46 -7.08
C SER A 229 -7.26 13.01 -8.36
N LYS A 230 -8.56 12.76 -8.27
CA LYS A 230 -9.41 12.54 -9.44
C LYS A 230 -10.22 13.81 -9.72
N PRO A 231 -10.07 14.46 -10.89
CA PRO A 231 -10.84 15.65 -11.21
C PRO A 231 -12.34 15.43 -11.09
N GLY A 232 -13.06 16.50 -10.71
CA GLY A 232 -14.51 16.52 -10.75
C GLY A 232 -15.07 16.32 -12.17
N LEU A 233 -16.30 15.85 -12.27
CA LEU A 233 -17.00 15.78 -13.54
C LEU A 233 -17.41 17.22 -13.96
N ASN A 234 -16.84 17.72 -15.05
CA ASN A 234 -17.28 18.98 -15.66
C ASN A 234 -18.60 18.79 -16.39
#